data_76d625b3766a260aabab91e9b40471f4
#
_entry.id   76d625b3766a260aabab91e9b40471f4
#
_cell.length_a   1.000
_cell.length_b   1.000
_cell.length_c   1.000
_cell.angle_alpha   90.00
_cell.angle_beta   90.00
_cell.angle_gamma   90.00
#
_symmetry.space_group_name_H-M   'P 1'
#
loop_
_entity.id
_entity.type
_entity.pdbx_description
1 polymer ?
#
loop_
_entity_poly.entity_id
_entity_poly.type
_entity_poly.pdbx_seq_one_letter_code
_entity_poly.pdbx_strand_id
1 'polypeptide(L)'
;PQICSDGVTIAKEIELEAPFENMGAQILKEAASKTNDAAGDGTTTSVVLAQAIIHEGFKNVAAGADPMAMKRGIEKAVVAIKSDIKDMSSQVEGKAQIAQVASLSAHETLIGDLIAEVMEKVGKDGVITVEESKGLENETEYVEGMQVDRGYVSPYFVTNSERMESVLDDPYILITDKKLSAMNDLLPVLERVLQVSKNLVIVAEDLEGEALATMVVNKLRGTLNCLAVKAPGFGDRRKAMLEDIAILTGGTVLSEDVGRKLDSATVADLGRCRRVTSNKDETTFVEGHGAEEEIQGRIKQIRAQIEETTSEFDREKLQERMAKLSGGVAIIKVGGATEVELKEKKNRVEDALSATRAAVEEGIVPGGGVALVRAQKSLDGVLNSLDGDERTGAAIVGKALDEPVKIIVENVGGEGAVVLDAIKSQDKPDWGYDAERMAY
;
A
#
# COMPACT_ATOMS: atom_id res chain seq x y z
N PRO A 1 9.60 11.07 -23.96
CA PRO A 1 10.26 10.60 -22.74
C PRO A 1 9.51 11.12 -21.52
N GLN A 2 9.28 10.24 -20.57
CA GLN A 2 8.71 10.62 -19.28
C GLN A 2 9.84 11.09 -18.36
N ILE A 3 9.66 12.23 -17.70
CA ILE A 3 10.55 12.70 -16.65
C ILE A 3 9.93 12.25 -15.33
N CYS A 4 10.66 11.47 -14.54
CA CYS A 4 10.18 10.93 -13.28
C CYS A 4 11.32 10.92 -12.26
N SER A 5 11.02 11.31 -11.02
CA SER A 5 11.94 11.24 -9.88
C SER A 5 11.72 10.00 -8.99
N ASP A 6 10.62 9.28 -9.19
CA ASP A 6 10.31 8.10 -8.39
C ASP A 6 11.19 6.91 -8.77
N GLY A 7 11.89 6.36 -7.74
CA GLY A 7 12.85 5.28 -7.92
C GLY A 7 12.23 3.96 -8.35
N VAL A 8 11.00 3.63 -7.94
CA VAL A 8 10.35 2.38 -8.36
C VAL A 8 9.92 2.44 -9.82
N THR A 9 9.39 3.57 -10.27
CA THR A 9 8.99 3.80 -11.67
C THR A 9 10.21 3.71 -12.58
N ILE A 10 11.32 4.36 -12.22
CA ILE A 10 12.58 4.28 -12.97
C ILE A 10 13.11 2.84 -12.99
N ALA A 11 13.12 2.15 -11.83
CA ALA A 11 13.61 0.78 -11.75
C ALA A 11 12.80 -0.18 -12.63
N LYS A 12 11.47 -0.03 -12.70
CA LYS A 12 10.58 -0.87 -13.53
C LYS A 12 10.89 -0.78 -15.02
N GLU A 13 11.36 0.37 -15.51
CA GLU A 13 11.68 0.60 -16.93
C GLU A 13 13.05 0.04 -17.35
N ILE A 14 13.87 -0.41 -16.40
CA ILE A 14 15.21 -0.94 -16.74
C ILE A 14 15.09 -2.37 -17.27
N GLU A 15 15.38 -2.55 -18.56
CA GLU A 15 15.51 -3.86 -19.21
C GLU A 15 16.87 -3.96 -19.87
N LEU A 16 17.56 -5.10 -19.65
CA LEU A 16 18.88 -5.36 -20.19
C LEU A 16 18.80 -6.47 -21.26
N GLU A 17 19.55 -6.32 -22.34
CA GLU A 17 19.54 -7.27 -23.46
C GLU A 17 20.11 -8.65 -23.07
N ALA A 18 21.11 -8.67 -22.19
CA ALA A 18 21.71 -9.91 -21.72
C ALA A 18 20.81 -10.58 -20.67
N PRO A 19 20.32 -11.83 -20.89
CA PRO A 19 19.34 -12.46 -19.99
C PRO A 19 19.81 -12.60 -18.55
N PHE A 20 21.08 -12.92 -18.31
CA PHE A 20 21.63 -13.05 -16.94
C PHE A 20 21.75 -11.71 -16.23
N GLU A 21 22.16 -10.66 -16.93
CA GLU A 21 22.21 -9.31 -16.38
C GLU A 21 20.79 -8.80 -16.06
N ASN A 22 19.83 -9.09 -16.95
CA ASN A 22 18.44 -8.76 -16.74
C ASN A 22 17.83 -9.46 -15.52
N MET A 23 18.20 -10.71 -15.24
CA MET A 23 17.82 -11.39 -14.00
C MET A 23 18.29 -10.64 -12.76
N GLY A 24 19.52 -10.10 -12.76
CA GLY A 24 20.03 -9.25 -11.69
C GLY A 24 19.22 -7.96 -11.53
N ALA A 25 18.90 -7.30 -12.65
CA ALA A 25 18.05 -6.11 -12.65
C ALA A 25 16.65 -6.39 -12.06
N GLN A 26 16.03 -7.53 -12.41
CA GLN A 26 14.72 -7.93 -11.87
C GLN A 26 14.74 -8.12 -10.34
N ILE A 27 15.82 -8.70 -9.78
CA ILE A 27 15.96 -8.83 -8.32
C ILE A 27 16.04 -7.46 -7.63
N LEU A 28 16.77 -6.50 -8.22
CA LEU A 28 16.86 -5.14 -7.68
C LEU A 28 15.53 -4.38 -7.81
N LYS A 29 14.79 -4.57 -8.90
CA LYS A 29 13.43 -4.04 -9.06
C LYS A 29 12.50 -4.52 -7.96
N GLU A 30 12.63 -5.78 -7.53
CA GLU A 30 11.80 -6.33 -6.45
C GLU A 30 12.04 -5.59 -5.12
N ALA A 31 13.27 -5.19 -4.83
CA ALA A 31 13.57 -4.40 -3.64
C ALA A 31 12.85 -3.04 -3.65
N ALA A 32 12.90 -2.31 -4.78
CA ALA A 32 12.18 -1.06 -4.94
C ALA A 32 10.65 -1.23 -4.84
N SER A 33 10.10 -2.25 -5.50
CA SER A 33 8.66 -2.51 -5.50
C SER A 33 8.13 -2.86 -4.11
N LYS A 34 8.82 -3.72 -3.35
CA LYS A 34 8.43 -4.04 -1.97
C LYS A 34 8.51 -2.84 -1.03
N THR A 35 9.48 -1.95 -1.23
CA THR A 35 9.59 -0.72 -0.43
C THR A 35 8.44 0.24 -0.76
N ASN A 36 8.11 0.38 -2.03
CA ASN A 36 6.96 1.18 -2.46
C ASN A 36 5.64 0.66 -1.90
N ASP A 37 5.41 -0.65 -1.99
CA ASP A 37 4.20 -1.30 -1.46
C ASP A 37 4.06 -1.12 0.06
N ALA A 38 5.19 -1.06 0.79
CA ALA A 38 5.18 -0.93 2.25
C ALA A 38 5.08 0.51 2.75
N ALA A 39 5.73 1.47 2.08
CA ALA A 39 5.89 2.82 2.60
C ALA A 39 5.65 3.94 1.57
N GLY A 40 5.66 3.67 0.27
CA GLY A 40 5.56 4.70 -0.78
C GLY A 40 6.76 5.65 -0.86
N ASP A 41 7.79 5.42 -0.05
CA ASP A 41 9.03 6.22 0.01
C ASP A 41 10.26 5.33 0.21
N GLY A 42 11.47 5.88 -0.04
CA GLY A 42 12.73 5.17 0.15
C GLY A 42 13.05 4.13 -0.93
N THR A 43 12.35 4.11 -2.04
CA THR A 43 12.53 3.15 -3.15
C THR A 43 13.94 3.20 -3.72
N THR A 44 14.47 4.39 -3.99
CA THR A 44 15.86 4.60 -4.44
C THR A 44 16.86 4.16 -3.38
N THR A 45 16.63 4.50 -2.12
CA THR A 45 17.51 4.11 -1.00
C THR A 45 17.58 2.60 -0.86
N SER A 46 16.47 1.87 -1.06
CA SER A 46 16.47 0.40 -0.99
C SER A 46 17.33 -0.24 -2.09
N VAL A 47 17.32 0.32 -3.30
CA VAL A 47 18.17 -0.12 -4.41
C VAL A 47 19.65 0.14 -4.11
N VAL A 48 19.98 1.31 -3.58
CA VAL A 48 21.35 1.68 -3.16
C VAL A 48 21.89 0.71 -2.11
N LEU A 49 21.09 0.44 -1.07
CA LEU A 49 21.46 -0.51 -0.03
C LEU A 49 21.64 -1.94 -0.58
N ALA A 50 20.72 -2.38 -1.43
CA ALA A 50 20.81 -3.69 -2.06
C ALA A 50 22.07 -3.81 -2.92
N GLN A 51 22.38 -2.81 -3.73
CA GLN A 51 23.63 -2.76 -4.52
C GLN A 51 24.87 -2.87 -3.64
N ALA A 52 24.93 -2.07 -2.56
CA ALA A 52 26.07 -2.05 -1.65
C ALA A 52 26.28 -3.42 -0.97
N ILE A 53 25.20 -4.05 -0.47
CA ILE A 53 25.24 -5.38 0.14
C ILE A 53 25.71 -6.42 -0.86
N ILE A 54 25.19 -6.40 -2.10
CA ILE A 54 25.56 -7.33 -3.16
C ILE A 54 27.04 -7.17 -3.52
N HIS A 55 27.53 -5.96 -3.75
CA HIS A 55 28.93 -5.71 -4.10
C HIS A 55 29.90 -6.18 -3.02
N GLU A 56 29.65 -5.86 -1.76
CA GLU A 56 30.49 -6.32 -0.66
C GLU A 56 30.35 -7.84 -0.44
N GLY A 57 29.14 -8.39 -0.60
CA GLY A 57 28.88 -9.82 -0.50
C GLY A 57 29.67 -10.62 -1.54
N PHE A 58 29.64 -10.22 -2.80
CA PHE A 58 30.37 -10.89 -3.88
C PHE A 58 31.88 -10.87 -3.67
N LYS A 59 32.46 -9.77 -3.18
CA LYS A 59 33.89 -9.71 -2.85
C LYS A 59 34.27 -10.80 -1.85
N ASN A 60 33.47 -10.99 -0.80
CA ASN A 60 33.75 -11.95 0.25
C ASN A 60 33.50 -13.41 -0.23
N VAL A 61 32.45 -13.65 -0.98
CA VAL A 61 32.17 -14.98 -1.58
C VAL A 61 33.30 -15.38 -2.55
N ALA A 62 33.77 -14.44 -3.37
CA ALA A 62 34.90 -14.68 -4.27
C ALA A 62 36.21 -14.97 -3.50
N ALA A 63 36.32 -14.45 -2.28
CA ALA A 63 37.45 -14.77 -1.37
C ALA A 63 37.28 -16.08 -0.59
N GLY A 64 36.17 -16.81 -0.77
CA GLY A 64 35.91 -18.14 -0.21
C GLY A 64 35.03 -18.17 1.02
N ALA A 65 34.36 -17.06 1.37
CA ALA A 65 33.40 -17.03 2.48
C ALA A 65 32.16 -17.89 2.17
N ASP A 66 31.58 -18.52 3.20
CA ASP A 66 30.34 -19.30 3.09
C ASP A 66 29.12 -18.36 2.93
N PRO A 67 28.42 -18.37 1.76
CA PRO A 67 27.28 -17.50 1.51
C PRO A 67 26.12 -17.69 2.52
N MET A 68 25.92 -18.91 3.01
CA MET A 68 24.83 -19.22 3.94
C MET A 68 25.14 -18.71 5.35
N ALA A 69 26.40 -18.76 5.79
CA ALA A 69 26.83 -18.13 7.04
C ALA A 69 26.70 -16.60 6.92
N MET A 70 27.16 -16.01 5.83
CA MET A 70 27.02 -14.57 5.58
C MET A 70 25.54 -14.13 5.60
N LYS A 71 24.64 -14.90 4.96
CA LYS A 71 23.19 -14.63 5.01
C LYS A 71 22.67 -14.56 6.43
N ARG A 72 23.00 -15.53 7.29
CA ARG A 72 22.58 -15.51 8.70
C ARG A 72 23.09 -14.28 9.44
N GLY A 73 24.33 -13.86 9.14
CA GLY A 73 24.90 -12.64 9.70
C GLY A 73 24.16 -11.37 9.25
N ILE A 74 23.83 -11.28 7.96
CA ILE A 74 23.02 -10.18 7.40
C ILE A 74 21.65 -10.12 8.10
N GLU A 75 20.95 -11.24 8.24
CA GLU A 75 19.64 -11.32 8.88
C GLU A 75 19.69 -10.82 10.34
N LYS A 76 20.70 -11.24 11.12
CA LYS A 76 20.89 -10.78 12.50
C LYS A 76 21.17 -9.27 12.59
N ALA A 77 21.99 -8.74 11.67
CA ALA A 77 22.27 -7.31 11.58
C ALA A 77 21.03 -6.50 11.26
N VAL A 78 20.22 -6.95 10.29
CA VAL A 78 18.96 -6.28 9.90
C VAL A 78 17.97 -6.21 11.05
N VAL A 79 17.85 -7.28 11.87
CA VAL A 79 16.97 -7.28 13.05
C VAL A 79 17.40 -6.20 14.05
N ALA A 80 18.70 -6.08 14.35
CA ALA A 80 19.20 -5.08 15.27
C ALA A 80 18.98 -3.64 14.76
N ILE A 81 19.29 -3.41 13.48
CA ILE A 81 19.11 -2.10 12.83
C ILE A 81 17.63 -1.69 12.81
N LYS A 82 16.71 -2.60 12.46
CA LYS A 82 15.27 -2.32 12.49
C LYS A 82 14.79 -1.92 13.88
N SER A 83 15.26 -2.59 14.93
CA SER A 83 14.93 -2.23 16.31
C SER A 83 15.42 -0.81 16.65
N ASP A 84 16.66 -0.51 16.32
CA ASP A 84 17.28 0.78 16.62
C ASP A 84 16.62 1.94 15.86
N ILE A 85 16.29 1.73 14.56
CA ILE A 85 15.55 2.72 13.76
C ILE A 85 14.15 2.98 14.36
N LYS A 86 13.48 1.93 14.82
CA LYS A 86 12.18 2.07 15.49
C LYS A 86 12.29 2.86 16.79
N ASP A 87 13.34 2.63 17.57
CA ASP A 87 13.59 3.35 18.83
C ASP A 87 13.98 4.83 18.59
N MET A 88 14.62 5.13 17.45
CA MET A 88 14.91 6.50 17.01
C MET A 88 13.71 7.24 16.42
N SER A 89 12.65 6.54 16.02
CA SER A 89 11.52 7.17 15.35
C SER A 89 10.75 8.10 16.29
N SER A 90 10.28 9.21 15.75
CA SER A 90 9.37 10.14 16.42
C SER A 90 8.01 10.13 15.75
N GLN A 91 6.94 10.11 16.55
CA GLN A 91 5.58 10.11 16.03
C GLN A 91 5.25 11.42 15.31
N VAL A 92 4.49 11.32 14.23
CA VAL A 92 3.97 12.47 13.49
C VAL A 92 2.68 12.94 14.16
N GLU A 93 2.69 14.17 14.69
CA GLU A 93 1.56 14.74 15.41
C GLU A 93 1.08 16.03 14.75
N GLY A 94 -0.23 16.07 14.48
CA GLY A 94 -0.92 17.24 13.98
C GLY A 94 -0.68 17.57 12.51
N LYS A 95 -1.55 18.46 12.01
CA LYS A 95 -1.64 18.83 10.60
C LYS A 95 -0.32 19.37 10.01
N ALA A 96 0.42 20.15 10.77
CA ALA A 96 1.65 20.78 10.26
C ALA A 96 2.75 19.75 9.93
N GLN A 97 2.94 18.73 10.77
CA GLN A 97 3.92 17.68 10.50
C GLN A 97 3.45 16.77 9.37
N ILE A 98 2.16 16.45 9.31
CA ILE A 98 1.57 15.71 8.19
C ILE A 98 1.84 16.46 6.86
N ALA A 99 1.58 17.78 6.83
CA ALA A 99 1.83 18.60 5.66
C ALA A 99 3.33 18.62 5.26
N GLN A 100 4.24 18.64 6.24
CA GLN A 100 5.68 18.59 5.97
C GLN A 100 6.10 17.26 5.34
N VAL A 101 5.63 16.13 5.89
CA VAL A 101 5.91 14.79 5.33
C VAL A 101 5.35 14.67 3.91
N ALA A 102 4.09 15.05 3.72
CA ALA A 102 3.45 14.97 2.42
C ALA A 102 4.11 15.90 1.39
N SER A 103 4.51 17.13 1.79
CA SER A 103 5.23 18.07 0.92
C SER A 103 6.60 17.57 0.51
N LEU A 104 7.30 16.90 1.44
CA LEU A 104 8.61 16.32 1.15
C LEU A 104 8.50 15.21 0.10
N SER A 105 7.56 14.30 0.26
CA SER A 105 7.34 13.19 -0.66
C SER A 105 6.78 13.65 -2.02
N ALA A 106 5.84 14.61 -2.01
CA ALA A 106 5.27 15.18 -3.23
C ALA A 106 6.20 16.16 -3.96
N HIS A 107 7.29 16.63 -3.35
CA HIS A 107 8.13 17.74 -3.83
C HIS A 107 7.33 19.03 -4.12
N GLU A 108 6.15 19.19 -3.49
CA GLU A 108 5.25 20.32 -3.72
C GLU A 108 4.43 20.63 -2.46
N THR A 109 4.55 21.85 -1.94
CA THR A 109 3.88 22.28 -0.71
C THR A 109 2.35 22.25 -0.85
N LEU A 110 1.82 22.64 -2.01
CA LEU A 110 0.38 22.66 -2.24
C LEU A 110 -0.26 21.26 -2.14
N ILE A 111 0.42 20.23 -2.63
CA ILE A 111 -0.02 18.85 -2.51
C ILE A 111 0.06 18.40 -1.05
N GLY A 112 1.13 18.78 -0.34
CA GLY A 112 1.29 18.45 1.06
C GLY A 112 0.19 19.05 1.95
N ASP A 113 -0.14 20.32 1.76
CA ASP A 113 -1.21 21.00 2.47
C ASP A 113 -2.57 20.35 2.19
N LEU A 114 -2.83 19.99 0.93
CA LEU A 114 -4.05 19.31 0.50
C LEU A 114 -4.21 17.95 1.20
N ILE A 115 -3.16 17.13 1.19
CA ILE A 115 -3.16 15.81 1.86
C ILE A 115 -3.40 15.98 3.37
N ALA A 116 -2.73 16.93 4.02
CA ALA A 116 -2.89 17.18 5.45
C ALA A 116 -4.31 17.65 5.80
N GLU A 117 -4.92 18.49 4.97
CA GLU A 117 -6.31 18.92 5.16
C GLU A 117 -7.28 17.75 5.04
N VAL A 118 -7.10 16.91 4.02
CA VAL A 118 -7.94 15.74 3.79
C VAL A 118 -7.79 14.73 4.94
N MET A 119 -6.56 14.44 5.37
CA MET A 119 -6.30 13.53 6.49
C MET A 119 -6.87 14.04 7.82
N GLU A 120 -6.79 15.35 8.08
CA GLU A 120 -7.40 15.96 9.26
C GLU A 120 -8.93 15.77 9.28
N LYS A 121 -9.56 15.88 8.10
CA LYS A 121 -11.02 15.82 7.96
C LYS A 121 -11.58 14.40 8.04
N VAL A 122 -10.90 13.42 7.41
CA VAL A 122 -11.35 12.02 7.44
C VAL A 122 -10.81 11.24 8.64
N GLY A 123 -9.81 11.76 9.34
CA GLY A 123 -9.16 11.09 10.46
C GLY A 123 -8.08 10.08 10.04
N LYS A 124 -7.42 9.49 11.04
CA LYS A 124 -6.30 8.55 10.82
C LYS A 124 -6.71 7.28 10.05
N ASP A 125 -7.92 6.80 10.31
CA ASP A 125 -8.47 5.58 9.70
C ASP A 125 -9.32 5.88 8.46
N GLY A 126 -9.37 7.15 8.03
CA GLY A 126 -10.14 7.60 6.88
C GLY A 126 -9.56 7.11 5.56
N VAL A 127 -10.44 6.73 4.64
CA VAL A 127 -10.05 6.29 3.30
C VAL A 127 -9.87 7.50 2.39
N ILE A 128 -8.73 7.56 1.72
CA ILE A 128 -8.42 8.60 0.73
C ILE A 128 -8.06 7.91 -0.58
N THR A 129 -8.75 8.28 -1.65
CA THR A 129 -8.46 7.81 -3.01
C THR A 129 -8.04 8.98 -3.90
N VAL A 130 -7.27 8.70 -4.94
CA VAL A 130 -6.81 9.70 -5.89
C VAL A 130 -7.41 9.39 -7.25
N GLU A 131 -8.08 10.36 -7.84
CA GLU A 131 -8.69 10.25 -9.16
C GLU A 131 -8.22 11.37 -10.09
N GLU A 132 -8.40 11.18 -11.39
CA GLU A 132 -8.14 12.20 -12.38
C GLU A 132 -9.29 13.19 -12.46
N SER A 133 -8.98 14.49 -12.40
CA SER A 133 -9.96 15.56 -12.66
C SER A 133 -10.06 15.83 -14.17
N LYS A 134 -11.20 16.30 -14.59
CA LYS A 134 -11.38 16.88 -15.94
C LYS A 134 -10.95 18.34 -16.00
N GLY A 135 -10.65 18.95 -14.86
CA GLY A 135 -10.21 20.33 -14.71
C GLY A 135 -8.69 20.46 -14.65
N LEU A 136 -8.21 21.70 -14.52
CA LEU A 136 -6.79 22.01 -14.38
C LEU A 136 -6.32 22.03 -12.93
N GLU A 137 -7.24 22.25 -12.01
CA GLU A 137 -6.95 22.38 -10.57
C GLU A 137 -7.24 21.10 -9.82
N ASN A 138 -6.59 20.93 -8.68
CA ASN A 138 -6.87 19.83 -7.77
C ASN A 138 -8.13 20.16 -6.95
N GLU A 139 -9.01 19.19 -6.80
CA GLU A 139 -10.25 19.29 -6.05
C GLU A 139 -10.37 18.16 -5.04
N THR A 140 -11.07 18.39 -3.93
CA THR A 140 -11.39 17.36 -2.95
C THR A 140 -12.87 17.15 -2.86
N GLU A 141 -13.28 15.88 -2.88
CA GLU A 141 -14.66 15.46 -2.70
C GLU A 141 -14.76 14.47 -1.53
N TYR A 142 -15.86 14.54 -0.81
CA TYR A 142 -16.11 13.62 0.32
C TYR A 142 -17.41 12.89 0.02
N VAL A 143 -17.32 11.57 -0.05
CA VAL A 143 -18.45 10.70 -0.41
C VAL A 143 -18.60 9.56 0.59
N GLU A 144 -19.76 8.95 0.61
CA GLU A 144 -19.95 7.72 1.33
C GLU A 144 -19.14 6.59 0.68
N GLY A 145 -18.53 5.76 1.51
CA GLY A 145 -17.71 4.67 1.03
C GLY A 145 -17.05 3.90 2.16
N MET A 146 -16.40 2.81 1.82
CA MET A 146 -15.78 1.92 2.78
C MET A 146 -14.60 1.17 2.16
N GLN A 147 -13.55 0.96 2.93
CA GLN A 147 -12.44 0.08 2.57
C GLN A 147 -12.48 -1.20 3.41
N VAL A 148 -12.21 -2.32 2.78
CA VAL A 148 -12.07 -3.62 3.43
C VAL A 148 -10.67 -4.18 3.20
N ASP A 149 -10.09 -4.82 4.23
CA ASP A 149 -8.73 -5.35 4.24
C ASP A 149 -8.68 -6.73 3.55
N ARG A 150 -9.22 -6.78 2.33
CA ARG A 150 -9.17 -7.93 1.43
C ARG A 150 -9.14 -7.45 0.00
N GLY A 151 -8.16 -7.92 -0.74
CA GLY A 151 -8.01 -7.59 -2.14
C GLY A 151 -8.59 -8.65 -3.09
N TYR A 152 -8.23 -8.53 -4.35
CA TYR A 152 -8.69 -9.45 -5.39
C TYR A 152 -8.22 -10.89 -5.15
N VAL A 153 -9.06 -11.84 -5.56
CA VAL A 153 -8.76 -13.28 -5.46
C VAL A 153 -7.64 -13.70 -6.42
N SER A 154 -7.48 -12.99 -7.54
CA SER A 154 -6.49 -13.33 -8.56
C SER A 154 -5.94 -12.10 -9.28
N PRO A 155 -4.62 -12.03 -9.54
CA PRO A 155 -4.00 -10.95 -10.32
C PRO A 155 -4.57 -10.80 -11.74
N TYR A 156 -5.21 -11.83 -12.29
CA TYR A 156 -5.87 -11.75 -13.59
C TYR A 156 -7.08 -10.80 -13.63
N PHE A 157 -7.55 -10.33 -12.46
CA PHE A 157 -8.58 -9.29 -12.35
C PHE A 157 -8.01 -7.87 -12.46
N VAL A 158 -6.71 -7.69 -12.50
CA VAL A 158 -6.05 -6.39 -12.64
C VAL A 158 -6.45 -5.70 -13.95
N THR A 159 -6.75 -4.41 -13.87
CA THR A 159 -7.03 -3.52 -15.02
C THR A 159 -5.91 -2.53 -15.26
N ASN A 160 -5.17 -2.17 -14.21
CA ASN A 160 -3.98 -1.32 -14.26
C ASN A 160 -2.75 -2.12 -13.82
N SER A 161 -1.96 -2.59 -14.78
CA SER A 161 -0.79 -3.43 -14.53
C SER A 161 0.38 -2.67 -13.88
N GLU A 162 0.45 -1.35 -14.03
CA GLU A 162 1.52 -0.54 -13.44
C GLU A 162 1.40 -0.50 -11.92
N ARG A 163 0.15 -0.44 -11.42
CA ARG A 163 -0.17 -0.40 -9.99
C ARG A 163 -0.67 -1.73 -9.42
N MET A 164 -0.84 -2.73 -10.28
CA MET A 164 -1.43 -4.00 -9.89
C MET A 164 -2.81 -3.82 -9.25
N GLU A 165 -3.63 -2.94 -9.80
CA GLU A 165 -4.97 -2.61 -9.32
C GLU A 165 -6.06 -3.02 -10.31
N SER A 166 -7.21 -3.38 -9.77
CA SER A 166 -8.46 -3.57 -10.52
C SER A 166 -9.41 -2.42 -10.21
N VAL A 167 -9.80 -1.67 -11.24
CA VAL A 167 -10.74 -0.56 -11.13
C VAL A 167 -11.96 -0.87 -11.99
N LEU A 168 -13.15 -0.81 -11.39
CA LEU A 168 -14.44 -0.97 -12.06
C LEU A 168 -15.34 0.21 -11.73
N ASP A 169 -15.86 0.86 -12.78
CA ASP A 169 -16.83 1.95 -12.66
C ASP A 169 -18.26 1.42 -12.80
N ASP A 170 -19.16 1.95 -12.00
CA ASP A 170 -20.58 1.60 -11.94
C ASP A 170 -20.87 0.08 -11.91
N PRO A 171 -20.14 -0.73 -11.12
CA PRO A 171 -20.36 -2.16 -11.08
C PRO A 171 -21.64 -2.54 -10.33
N TYR A 172 -22.22 -3.67 -10.72
CA TYR A 172 -23.08 -4.44 -9.83
C TYR A 172 -22.23 -5.24 -8.86
N ILE A 173 -22.71 -5.40 -7.61
CA ILE A 173 -21.95 -6.04 -6.54
C ILE A 173 -22.76 -7.22 -6.01
N LEU A 174 -22.28 -8.43 -6.28
CA LEU A 174 -22.78 -9.67 -5.70
C LEU A 174 -22.12 -9.90 -4.35
N ILE A 175 -22.92 -10.03 -3.30
CA ILE A 175 -22.43 -10.22 -1.92
C ILE A 175 -22.96 -11.55 -1.39
N THR A 176 -22.05 -12.46 -1.02
CA THR A 176 -22.43 -13.78 -0.49
C THR A 176 -21.43 -14.28 0.55
N ASP A 177 -21.90 -15.05 1.50
CA ASP A 177 -21.08 -15.76 2.48
C ASP A 177 -20.61 -17.13 2.00
N LYS A 178 -21.00 -17.52 0.78
CA LYS A 178 -20.64 -18.80 0.18
C LYS A 178 -19.25 -18.80 -0.43
N LYS A 179 -18.66 -19.99 -0.43
CA LYS A 179 -17.50 -20.31 -1.28
C LYS A 179 -18.00 -20.76 -2.65
N LEU A 180 -17.51 -20.10 -3.69
CA LEU A 180 -17.93 -20.31 -5.06
C LEU A 180 -16.86 -21.13 -5.81
N SER A 181 -17.15 -22.41 -6.11
CA SER A 181 -16.22 -23.31 -6.80
C SER A 181 -16.75 -23.79 -8.14
N ALA A 182 -18.06 -24.00 -8.25
CA ALA A 182 -18.72 -24.46 -9.45
C ALA A 182 -19.35 -23.29 -10.23
N MET A 183 -19.23 -23.32 -11.55
CA MET A 183 -19.81 -22.28 -12.41
C MET A 183 -21.34 -22.24 -12.32
N ASN A 184 -21.98 -23.37 -12.09
CA ASN A 184 -23.44 -23.48 -11.96
C ASN A 184 -24.02 -22.60 -10.83
N ASP A 185 -23.23 -22.30 -9.79
CA ASP A 185 -23.68 -21.42 -8.71
C ASP A 185 -23.78 -19.96 -9.13
N LEU A 186 -22.94 -19.55 -10.08
CA LEU A 186 -22.88 -18.15 -10.57
C LEU A 186 -23.71 -17.93 -11.85
N LEU A 187 -23.91 -18.93 -12.65
CA LEU A 187 -24.51 -18.81 -13.98
C LEU A 187 -25.85 -18.05 -13.98
N PRO A 188 -26.81 -18.35 -13.08
CA PRO A 188 -28.10 -17.63 -13.06
C PRO A 188 -27.97 -16.13 -12.78
N VAL A 189 -27.00 -15.73 -11.92
CA VAL A 189 -26.73 -14.32 -11.61
C VAL A 189 -26.05 -13.64 -12.79
N LEU A 190 -25.05 -14.30 -13.38
CA LEU A 190 -24.30 -13.76 -14.53
C LEU A 190 -25.20 -13.50 -15.73
N GLU A 191 -26.10 -14.44 -16.06
CA GLU A 191 -27.04 -14.27 -17.17
C GLU A 191 -27.95 -13.05 -16.97
N ARG A 192 -28.39 -12.78 -15.73
CA ARG A 192 -29.23 -11.63 -15.39
C ARG A 192 -28.42 -10.32 -15.43
N VAL A 193 -27.21 -10.31 -14.88
CA VAL A 193 -26.34 -9.13 -14.88
C VAL A 193 -25.93 -8.75 -16.29
N LEU A 194 -25.54 -9.71 -17.14
CA LEU A 194 -25.11 -9.46 -18.51
C LEU A 194 -26.21 -8.84 -19.40
N GLN A 195 -27.48 -8.93 -19.01
CA GLN A 195 -28.58 -8.24 -19.71
C GLN A 195 -28.58 -6.73 -19.46
N VAL A 196 -27.98 -6.26 -18.34
CA VAL A 196 -28.02 -4.86 -17.91
C VAL A 196 -26.64 -4.20 -17.85
N SER A 197 -25.57 -4.97 -17.54
CA SER A 197 -24.21 -4.47 -17.42
C SER A 197 -23.18 -5.56 -17.70
N LYS A 198 -21.96 -5.12 -18.03
CA LYS A 198 -20.78 -6.00 -18.11
C LYS A 198 -19.90 -5.89 -16.86
N ASN A 199 -20.15 -4.92 -15.97
CA ASN A 199 -19.32 -4.65 -14.80
C ASN A 199 -19.89 -5.36 -13.57
N LEU A 200 -19.16 -6.32 -13.02
CA LEU A 200 -19.58 -7.12 -11.88
C LEU A 200 -18.43 -7.27 -10.88
N VAL A 201 -18.72 -6.93 -9.62
CA VAL A 201 -17.87 -7.27 -8.47
C VAL A 201 -18.54 -8.41 -7.71
N ILE A 202 -17.75 -9.40 -7.30
CA ILE A 202 -18.19 -10.52 -6.48
C ILE A 202 -17.45 -10.44 -5.15
N VAL A 203 -18.18 -10.28 -4.06
CA VAL A 203 -17.67 -10.40 -2.69
C VAL A 203 -18.18 -11.73 -2.14
N ALA A 204 -17.28 -12.71 -1.99
CA ALA A 204 -17.62 -14.06 -1.57
C ALA A 204 -16.62 -14.58 -0.54
N GLU A 205 -16.99 -15.64 0.21
CA GLU A 205 -16.02 -16.27 1.11
C GLU A 205 -14.71 -16.62 0.37
N ASP A 206 -14.85 -17.25 -0.78
CA ASP A 206 -13.76 -17.50 -1.73
C ASP A 206 -14.33 -17.73 -3.14
N LEU A 207 -13.51 -17.52 -4.17
CA LEU A 207 -13.80 -17.89 -5.54
C LEU A 207 -12.64 -18.75 -6.06
N GLU A 208 -12.90 -20.01 -6.39
CA GLU A 208 -11.86 -20.94 -6.80
C GLU A 208 -12.33 -21.90 -7.91
N GLY A 209 -11.44 -22.82 -8.32
CA GLY A 209 -11.77 -23.91 -9.24
C GLY A 209 -12.31 -23.45 -10.59
N GLU A 210 -13.39 -24.10 -11.04
CA GLU A 210 -14.05 -23.84 -12.32
C GLU A 210 -14.63 -22.43 -12.40
N ALA A 211 -15.23 -21.95 -11.30
CA ALA A 211 -15.82 -20.62 -11.24
C ALA A 211 -14.77 -19.53 -11.46
N LEU A 212 -13.64 -19.59 -10.76
CA LEU A 212 -12.54 -18.64 -10.96
C LEU A 212 -11.98 -18.70 -12.39
N ALA A 213 -11.69 -19.88 -12.89
CA ALA A 213 -11.13 -20.05 -14.24
C ALA A 213 -12.07 -19.47 -15.31
N THR A 214 -13.36 -19.71 -15.19
CA THR A 214 -14.36 -19.21 -16.15
C THR A 214 -14.49 -17.68 -16.07
N MET A 215 -14.48 -17.09 -14.88
CA MET A 215 -14.53 -15.63 -14.71
C MET A 215 -13.28 -14.97 -15.33
N VAL A 216 -12.09 -15.50 -15.07
CA VAL A 216 -10.84 -15.01 -15.65
C VAL A 216 -10.86 -15.10 -17.19
N VAL A 217 -11.29 -16.23 -17.76
CA VAL A 217 -11.36 -16.39 -19.22
C VAL A 217 -12.34 -15.39 -19.84
N ASN A 218 -13.51 -15.15 -19.23
CA ASN A 218 -14.48 -14.19 -19.74
C ASN A 218 -13.97 -12.75 -19.65
N LYS A 219 -13.25 -12.41 -18.58
CA LYS A 219 -12.57 -11.12 -18.48
C LYS A 219 -11.52 -10.92 -19.56
N LEU A 220 -10.63 -11.90 -19.76
CA LEU A 220 -9.58 -11.84 -20.79
C LEU A 220 -10.17 -11.73 -22.22
N ARG A 221 -11.34 -12.32 -22.46
CA ARG A 221 -12.08 -12.19 -23.71
C ARG A 221 -12.84 -10.86 -23.86
N GLY A 222 -12.90 -10.04 -22.82
CA GLY A 222 -13.66 -8.78 -22.82
C GLY A 222 -15.19 -8.94 -22.86
N THR A 223 -15.69 -10.14 -22.57
CA THR A 223 -17.14 -10.42 -22.51
C THR A 223 -17.75 -9.96 -21.20
N LEU A 224 -16.95 -9.94 -20.13
CA LEU A 224 -17.32 -9.50 -18.77
C LEU A 224 -16.17 -8.72 -18.14
N ASN A 225 -16.45 -7.56 -17.58
CA ASN A 225 -15.53 -6.84 -16.70
C ASN A 225 -15.83 -7.28 -15.28
N CYS A 226 -15.00 -8.12 -14.70
CA CYS A 226 -15.26 -8.65 -13.38
C CYS A 226 -14.08 -8.53 -12.44
N LEU A 227 -14.42 -8.44 -11.16
CA LEU A 227 -13.51 -8.48 -10.03
C LEU A 227 -14.11 -9.42 -8.98
N ALA A 228 -13.30 -10.30 -8.43
CA ALA A 228 -13.69 -11.10 -7.29
C ALA A 228 -12.79 -10.77 -6.09
N VAL A 229 -13.41 -10.53 -4.95
CA VAL A 229 -12.80 -10.13 -3.69
C VAL A 229 -13.18 -11.13 -2.62
N LYS A 230 -12.24 -11.49 -1.76
CA LYS A 230 -12.56 -12.32 -0.58
C LYS A 230 -13.34 -11.51 0.45
N ALA A 231 -14.37 -12.12 1.01
CA ALA A 231 -15.12 -11.53 2.10
C ALA A 231 -14.21 -11.27 3.31
N PRO A 232 -14.28 -10.07 3.91
CA PRO A 232 -13.46 -9.73 5.06
C PRO A 232 -13.91 -10.47 6.32
N GLY A 233 -12.97 -10.78 7.23
CA GLY A 233 -13.24 -11.44 8.50
C GLY A 233 -13.52 -12.93 8.39
N PHE A 234 -13.96 -13.52 9.51
CA PHE A 234 -14.28 -14.93 9.66
C PHE A 234 -15.53 -15.11 10.53
N GLY A 235 -16.31 -16.20 10.30
CA GLY A 235 -17.49 -16.52 11.11
C GLY A 235 -18.52 -15.40 11.16
N ASP A 236 -19.06 -15.10 12.34
CA ASP A 236 -20.08 -14.07 12.52
C ASP A 236 -19.59 -12.65 12.16
N ARG A 237 -18.30 -12.37 12.35
CA ARG A 237 -17.70 -11.09 11.90
C ARG A 237 -17.76 -10.93 10.38
N ARG A 238 -17.51 -12.01 9.63
CA ARG A 238 -17.65 -12.00 8.17
C ARG A 238 -19.07 -11.62 7.76
N LYS A 239 -20.07 -12.28 8.38
CA LYS A 239 -21.49 -12.00 8.12
C LYS A 239 -21.82 -10.52 8.37
N ALA A 240 -21.36 -9.99 9.51
CA ALA A 240 -21.58 -8.62 9.88
C ALA A 240 -20.92 -7.62 8.92
N MET A 241 -19.70 -7.91 8.42
CA MET A 241 -19.01 -7.06 7.44
C MET A 241 -19.64 -7.15 6.05
N LEU A 242 -20.14 -8.32 5.65
CA LEU A 242 -20.91 -8.46 4.40
C LEU A 242 -22.22 -7.66 4.46
N GLU A 243 -22.90 -7.63 5.62
CA GLU A 243 -24.06 -6.77 5.82
C GLU A 243 -23.71 -5.27 5.74
N ASP A 244 -22.57 -4.86 6.28
CA ASP A 244 -22.10 -3.48 6.21
C ASP A 244 -21.87 -3.06 4.73
N ILE A 245 -21.24 -3.93 3.94
CA ILE A 245 -21.06 -3.70 2.49
C ILE A 245 -22.42 -3.67 1.78
N ALA A 246 -23.34 -4.55 2.13
CA ALA A 246 -24.67 -4.60 1.52
C ALA A 246 -25.46 -3.32 1.79
N ILE A 247 -25.47 -2.84 3.03
CA ILE A 247 -26.15 -1.59 3.42
C ILE A 247 -25.51 -0.39 2.69
N LEU A 248 -24.18 -0.32 2.66
CA LEU A 248 -23.47 0.75 1.96
C LEU A 248 -23.81 0.80 0.46
N THR A 249 -23.93 -0.36 -0.16
CA THR A 249 -24.12 -0.46 -1.63
C THR A 249 -25.58 -0.60 -2.05
N GLY A 250 -26.51 -0.65 -1.09
CA GLY A 250 -27.95 -0.86 -1.34
C GLY A 250 -28.28 -2.25 -1.84
N GLY A 251 -27.41 -3.23 -1.57
CA GLY A 251 -27.62 -4.64 -1.95
C GLY A 251 -28.11 -5.50 -0.80
N THR A 252 -28.10 -6.80 -1.03
CA THR A 252 -28.50 -7.81 -0.04
C THR A 252 -27.47 -8.92 0.02
N VAL A 253 -27.17 -9.41 1.23
CA VAL A 253 -26.31 -10.60 1.40
C VAL A 253 -27.09 -11.84 0.97
N LEU A 254 -26.56 -12.56 -0.03
CA LEU A 254 -27.13 -13.82 -0.49
C LEU A 254 -26.52 -14.97 0.32
N SER A 255 -27.31 -15.50 1.24
CA SER A 255 -26.90 -16.56 2.15
C SER A 255 -28.06 -17.56 2.35
N GLU A 256 -27.71 -18.84 2.45
CA GLU A 256 -28.67 -19.90 2.75
C GLU A 256 -29.24 -19.76 4.17
N ASP A 257 -28.44 -19.23 5.09
CA ASP A 257 -28.85 -19.03 6.50
C ASP A 257 -30.05 -18.06 6.62
N VAL A 258 -30.14 -17.09 5.70
CA VAL A 258 -31.26 -16.13 5.63
C VAL A 258 -32.29 -16.50 4.55
N GLY A 259 -32.18 -17.71 3.98
CA GLY A 259 -33.13 -18.22 2.97
C GLY A 259 -33.03 -17.59 1.58
N ARG A 260 -31.98 -16.80 1.32
CA ARG A 260 -31.73 -16.16 0.02
C ARG A 260 -30.65 -16.90 -0.75
N LYS A 261 -31.05 -17.69 -1.73
CA LYS A 261 -30.15 -18.48 -2.55
C LYS A 261 -29.66 -17.70 -3.76
N LEU A 262 -28.43 -18.01 -4.23
CA LEU A 262 -27.84 -17.41 -5.43
C LEU A 262 -28.66 -17.66 -6.71
N ASP A 263 -29.28 -18.82 -6.84
CA ASP A 263 -30.10 -19.18 -8.00
C ASP A 263 -31.38 -18.32 -8.14
N SER A 264 -31.88 -17.82 -7.01
CA SER A 264 -33.07 -16.96 -6.97
C SER A 264 -32.74 -15.46 -7.00
N ALA A 265 -31.46 -15.08 -6.92
CA ALA A 265 -31.04 -13.69 -6.89
C ALA A 265 -31.46 -12.93 -8.15
N THR A 266 -31.93 -11.71 -7.97
CA THR A 266 -32.29 -10.78 -9.04
C THR A 266 -31.28 -9.63 -9.11
N VAL A 267 -31.33 -8.83 -10.17
CA VAL A 267 -30.48 -7.63 -10.27
C VAL A 267 -30.77 -6.62 -9.14
N ALA A 268 -31.99 -6.61 -8.61
CA ALA A 268 -32.37 -5.75 -7.50
C ALA A 268 -31.75 -6.16 -6.14
N ASP A 269 -31.29 -7.40 -6.01
CA ASP A 269 -30.60 -7.87 -4.80
C ASP A 269 -29.11 -7.50 -4.80
N LEU A 270 -28.56 -7.06 -5.95
CA LEU A 270 -27.17 -6.70 -6.09
C LEU A 270 -26.94 -5.27 -5.63
N GLY A 271 -25.83 -5.08 -4.88
CA GLY A 271 -25.37 -3.75 -4.53
C GLY A 271 -24.84 -2.98 -5.73
N ARG A 272 -24.72 -1.66 -5.57
CA ARG A 272 -24.11 -0.76 -6.55
C ARG A 272 -23.26 0.30 -5.87
N CYS A 273 -22.24 0.77 -6.56
CA CYS A 273 -21.49 1.95 -6.19
C CYS A 273 -20.92 2.62 -7.45
N ARG A 274 -20.46 3.85 -7.34
CA ARG A 274 -19.84 4.57 -8.46
C ARG A 274 -18.54 3.90 -8.91
N ARG A 275 -17.69 3.46 -7.98
CA ARG A 275 -16.41 2.84 -8.30
C ARG A 275 -16.00 1.81 -7.25
N VAL A 276 -15.37 0.73 -7.70
CA VAL A 276 -14.62 -0.20 -6.85
C VAL A 276 -13.18 -0.24 -7.31
N THR A 277 -12.25 -0.05 -6.37
CA THR A 277 -10.81 -0.20 -6.59
C THR A 277 -10.29 -1.30 -5.67
N SER A 278 -9.55 -2.25 -6.21
CA SER A 278 -8.98 -3.36 -5.44
C SER A 278 -7.54 -3.63 -5.83
N ASN A 279 -6.68 -3.76 -4.84
CA ASN A 279 -5.32 -4.29 -5.00
C ASN A 279 -5.23 -5.70 -4.37
N LYS A 280 -4.03 -6.22 -4.12
CA LYS A 280 -3.83 -7.55 -3.52
C LYS A 280 -4.28 -7.65 -2.07
N ASP A 281 -4.33 -6.54 -1.33
CA ASP A 281 -4.50 -6.48 0.11
C ASP A 281 -5.84 -5.88 0.53
N GLU A 282 -6.37 -4.92 -0.24
CA GLU A 282 -7.54 -4.14 0.13
C GLU A 282 -8.48 -3.87 -1.04
N THR A 283 -9.74 -3.56 -0.73
CA THR A 283 -10.76 -3.14 -1.69
C THR A 283 -11.54 -1.96 -1.14
N THR A 284 -11.65 -0.90 -1.95
CA THR A 284 -12.39 0.33 -1.63
C THR A 284 -13.65 0.43 -2.47
N PHE A 285 -14.78 0.60 -1.80
CA PHE A 285 -16.08 0.92 -2.39
C PHE A 285 -16.32 2.42 -2.25
N VAL A 286 -16.45 3.11 -3.37
CA VAL A 286 -16.58 4.57 -3.42
C VAL A 286 -17.98 4.94 -3.85
N GLU A 287 -18.65 5.80 -3.08
CA GLU A 287 -20.00 6.30 -3.36
C GLU A 287 -21.00 5.17 -3.58
N GLY A 288 -21.30 4.45 -2.48
CA GLY A 288 -22.31 3.40 -2.47
C GLY A 288 -23.71 3.95 -2.70
N HIS A 289 -24.58 3.16 -3.30
CA HIS A 289 -25.98 3.55 -3.57
C HIS A 289 -26.94 3.15 -2.45
N GLY A 290 -26.43 2.82 -1.26
CA GLY A 290 -27.24 2.55 -0.08
C GLY A 290 -28.00 3.81 0.39
N ALA A 291 -29.13 3.63 1.06
CA ALA A 291 -29.84 4.74 1.64
C ALA A 291 -29.10 5.28 2.88
N GLU A 292 -28.89 6.60 2.94
CA GLU A 292 -28.19 7.25 4.06
C GLU A 292 -28.84 6.90 5.41
N GLU A 293 -30.15 6.82 5.46
CA GLU A 293 -30.90 6.45 6.67
C GLU A 293 -30.56 5.03 7.17
N GLU A 294 -30.33 4.08 6.26
CA GLU A 294 -29.95 2.70 6.58
C GLU A 294 -28.49 2.66 7.08
N ILE A 295 -27.59 3.39 6.44
CA ILE A 295 -26.18 3.52 6.86
C ILE A 295 -26.12 4.13 8.26
N GLN A 296 -26.82 5.23 8.53
CA GLN A 296 -26.87 5.86 9.85
C GLN A 296 -27.54 4.94 10.90
N GLY A 297 -28.56 4.19 10.51
CA GLY A 297 -29.17 3.16 11.34
C GLY A 297 -28.16 2.08 11.75
N ARG A 298 -27.35 1.61 10.81
CA ARG A 298 -26.31 0.61 11.05
C ARG A 298 -25.19 1.14 11.97
N ILE A 299 -24.76 2.37 11.77
CA ILE A 299 -23.76 3.04 12.64
C ILE A 299 -24.30 3.11 14.09
N LYS A 300 -25.56 3.48 14.28
CA LYS A 300 -26.19 3.51 15.62
C LYS A 300 -26.24 2.12 16.24
N GLN A 301 -26.55 1.08 15.47
CA GLN A 301 -26.57 -0.30 15.93
C GLN A 301 -25.18 -0.76 16.41
N ILE A 302 -24.12 -0.49 15.62
CA ILE A 302 -22.76 -0.84 15.99
C ILE A 302 -22.33 -0.07 17.24
N ARG A 303 -22.70 1.20 17.38
CA ARG A 303 -22.41 2.00 18.58
C ARG A 303 -23.05 1.41 19.83
N ALA A 304 -24.28 0.96 19.77
CA ALA A 304 -24.93 0.26 20.88
C ALA A 304 -24.20 -1.04 21.25
N GLN A 305 -23.74 -1.81 20.25
CA GLN A 305 -22.95 -3.01 20.50
C GLN A 305 -21.60 -2.72 21.19
N ILE A 306 -20.95 -1.57 20.86
CA ILE A 306 -19.72 -1.12 21.52
C ILE A 306 -19.97 -0.86 23.03
N GLU A 307 -21.11 -0.26 23.36
CA GLU A 307 -21.48 0.02 24.75
C GLU A 307 -21.85 -1.23 25.55
N GLU A 308 -22.46 -2.21 24.91
CA GLU A 308 -22.91 -3.46 25.54
C GLU A 308 -21.79 -4.50 25.71
N THR A 309 -20.77 -4.49 24.84
CA THR A 309 -19.73 -5.52 24.89
C THR A 309 -18.80 -5.36 26.09
N THR A 310 -18.51 -6.48 26.77
CA THR A 310 -17.56 -6.57 27.89
C THR A 310 -16.16 -6.99 27.43
N SER A 311 -15.99 -7.43 26.19
CA SER A 311 -14.73 -7.85 25.60
C SER A 311 -14.00 -6.65 24.99
N GLU A 312 -12.82 -6.33 25.48
CA GLU A 312 -11.98 -5.26 24.92
C GLU A 312 -11.65 -5.50 23.44
N PHE A 313 -11.34 -6.75 23.09
CA PHE A 313 -11.04 -7.13 21.71
C PHE A 313 -12.26 -6.96 20.78
N ASP A 314 -13.46 -7.32 21.23
CA ASP A 314 -14.67 -7.14 20.42
C ASP A 314 -15.04 -5.66 20.34
N ARG A 315 -14.81 -4.90 21.41
CA ARG A 315 -14.99 -3.44 21.42
C ARG A 315 -14.09 -2.76 20.37
N GLU A 316 -12.80 -3.10 20.33
CA GLU A 316 -11.86 -2.60 19.35
C GLU A 316 -12.32 -2.92 17.92
N LYS A 317 -12.72 -4.15 17.65
CA LYS A 317 -13.19 -4.56 16.31
C LYS A 317 -14.52 -3.91 15.90
N LEU A 318 -15.40 -3.64 16.83
CA LEU A 318 -16.63 -2.88 16.57
C LEU A 318 -16.34 -1.41 16.32
N GLN A 319 -15.37 -0.81 17.04
CA GLN A 319 -14.91 0.56 16.80
C GLN A 319 -14.29 0.71 15.40
N GLU A 320 -13.44 -0.24 15.01
CA GLU A 320 -12.85 -0.28 13.67
C GLU A 320 -13.92 -0.35 12.57
N ARG A 321 -14.94 -1.23 12.72
CA ARG A 321 -16.07 -1.31 11.78
C ARG A 321 -16.87 -0.02 11.72
N MET A 322 -17.16 0.58 12.88
CA MET A 322 -17.87 1.85 12.92
C MET A 322 -17.10 2.95 12.22
N ALA A 323 -15.78 3.04 12.44
CA ALA A 323 -14.91 4.02 11.80
C ALA A 323 -14.91 3.85 10.27
N LYS A 324 -14.77 2.62 9.77
CA LYS A 324 -14.80 2.31 8.32
C LYS A 324 -16.14 2.70 7.66
N LEU A 325 -17.25 2.53 8.35
CA LEU A 325 -18.58 2.83 7.81
C LEU A 325 -18.94 4.32 7.94
N SER A 326 -18.49 5.00 9.01
CA SER A 326 -18.80 6.40 9.29
C SER A 326 -17.81 7.41 8.69
N GLY A 327 -16.58 6.98 8.39
CA GLY A 327 -15.51 7.85 7.91
C GLY A 327 -15.69 8.29 6.46
N GLY A 328 -16.43 7.55 5.66
CA GLY A 328 -16.57 7.80 4.23
C GLY A 328 -15.26 7.65 3.46
N VAL A 329 -15.23 8.19 2.25
CA VAL A 329 -14.07 8.24 1.38
C VAL A 329 -13.82 9.68 0.94
N ALA A 330 -12.60 10.17 1.16
CA ALA A 330 -12.16 11.39 0.54
C ALA A 330 -11.53 11.08 -0.82
N ILE A 331 -11.91 11.84 -1.83
CA ILE A 331 -11.41 11.71 -3.20
C ILE A 331 -10.59 12.96 -3.50
N ILE A 332 -9.29 12.79 -3.73
CA ILE A 332 -8.44 13.85 -4.26
C ILE A 332 -8.47 13.72 -5.78
N LYS A 333 -9.12 14.69 -6.44
CA LYS A 333 -9.17 14.80 -7.90
C LYS A 333 -8.01 15.66 -8.36
N VAL A 334 -7.08 15.06 -9.09
CA VAL A 334 -5.85 15.73 -9.56
C VAL A 334 -6.10 16.32 -10.95
N GLY A 335 -5.84 17.62 -11.10
CA GLY A 335 -5.96 18.34 -12.35
C GLY A 335 -4.62 18.50 -13.09
N GLY A 336 -4.68 18.56 -14.43
CA GLY A 336 -3.50 18.76 -15.26
C GLY A 336 -3.84 19.27 -16.67
N ALA A 337 -2.90 19.95 -17.30
CA ALA A 337 -3.11 20.49 -18.63
C ALA A 337 -2.92 19.45 -19.75
N THR A 338 -2.19 18.37 -19.46
CA THR A 338 -1.95 17.27 -20.39
C THR A 338 -2.12 15.94 -19.67
N GLU A 339 -2.42 14.88 -20.42
CA GLU A 339 -2.56 13.52 -19.87
C GLU A 339 -1.28 13.04 -19.19
N VAL A 340 -0.12 13.36 -19.72
CA VAL A 340 1.19 13.03 -19.13
C VAL A 340 1.40 13.73 -17.79
N GLU A 341 1.12 15.03 -17.72
CA GLU A 341 1.21 15.82 -16.49
C GLU A 341 0.22 15.32 -15.43
N LEU A 342 -0.99 15.03 -15.85
CA LEU A 342 -2.05 14.52 -14.97
C LEU A 342 -1.66 13.17 -14.35
N LYS A 343 -1.14 12.26 -15.17
CA LYS A 343 -0.67 10.94 -14.68
C LYS A 343 0.52 11.09 -13.73
N GLU A 344 1.47 11.96 -14.03
CA GLU A 344 2.63 12.22 -13.18
C GLU A 344 2.23 12.83 -11.84
N LYS A 345 1.36 13.86 -11.85
CA LYS A 345 0.83 14.46 -10.63
C LYS A 345 0.03 13.47 -9.79
N LYS A 346 -0.81 12.65 -10.44
CA LYS A 346 -1.58 11.63 -9.76
C LYS A 346 -0.66 10.65 -9.02
N ASN A 347 0.35 10.10 -9.70
CA ASN A 347 1.32 9.19 -9.09
C ASN A 347 2.01 9.85 -7.88
N ARG A 348 2.43 11.11 -8.03
CA ARG A 348 3.08 11.88 -6.96
C ARG A 348 2.18 12.09 -5.74
N VAL A 349 0.90 12.36 -5.95
CA VAL A 349 -0.09 12.50 -4.86
C VAL A 349 -0.31 11.15 -4.16
N GLU A 350 -0.40 10.05 -4.91
CA GLU A 350 -0.58 8.71 -4.36
C GLU A 350 0.64 8.26 -3.56
N ASP A 351 1.86 8.50 -4.05
CA ASP A 351 3.11 8.19 -3.34
C ASP A 351 3.23 9.03 -2.05
N ALA A 352 2.92 10.33 -2.13
CA ALA A 352 2.90 11.21 -0.96
C ALA A 352 1.85 10.80 0.08
N LEU A 353 0.69 10.32 -0.35
CA LEU A 353 -0.35 9.81 0.54
C LEU A 353 0.12 8.53 1.24
N SER A 354 0.73 7.59 0.51
CA SER A 354 1.27 6.34 1.06
C SER A 354 2.39 6.61 2.07
N ALA A 355 3.35 7.49 1.72
CA ALA A 355 4.42 7.91 2.61
C ALA A 355 3.89 8.59 3.89
N THR A 356 2.85 9.41 3.75
CA THR A 356 2.25 10.11 4.88
C THR A 356 1.51 9.15 5.82
N ARG A 357 0.79 8.16 5.28
CA ARG A 357 0.17 7.10 6.09
C ARG A 357 1.21 6.30 6.85
N ALA A 358 2.27 5.84 6.17
CA ALA A 358 3.36 5.11 6.81
C ALA A 358 4.03 5.95 7.92
N ALA A 359 4.24 7.25 7.69
CA ALA A 359 4.81 8.15 8.69
C ALA A 359 3.89 8.37 9.91
N VAL A 360 2.57 8.43 9.71
CA VAL A 360 1.60 8.55 10.82
C VAL A 360 1.54 7.26 11.64
N GLU A 361 1.70 6.08 11.01
CA GLU A 361 1.67 4.78 11.68
C GLU A 361 2.98 4.46 12.39
N GLU A 362 4.11 4.61 11.71
CA GLU A 362 5.43 4.14 12.15
C GLU A 362 6.32 5.26 12.70
N GLY A 363 5.98 6.52 12.45
CA GLY A 363 6.82 7.68 12.79
C GLY A 363 7.81 8.04 11.70
N ILE A 364 8.66 9.02 12.00
CA ILE A 364 9.70 9.55 11.11
C ILE A 364 11.06 9.50 11.78
N VAL A 365 12.12 9.43 10.97
CA VAL A 365 13.52 9.48 11.39
C VAL A 365 14.28 10.58 10.63
N PRO A 366 15.45 11.04 11.11
CA PRO A 366 16.29 11.99 10.37
C PRO A 366 16.61 11.48 8.97
N GLY A 367 16.39 12.35 7.96
CA GLY A 367 16.65 12.06 6.56
C GLY A 367 18.13 12.12 6.17
N GLY A 368 18.39 12.22 4.84
CA GLY A 368 19.73 12.36 4.29
C GLY A 368 20.67 11.17 4.56
N GLY A 369 20.14 10.01 4.91
CA GLY A 369 20.92 8.84 5.29
C GLY A 369 21.44 8.85 6.74
N VAL A 370 21.17 9.92 7.50
CA VAL A 370 21.70 10.10 8.87
C VAL A 370 21.21 9.00 9.81
N ALA A 371 19.92 8.67 9.79
CA ALA A 371 19.37 7.61 10.65
C ALA A 371 20.07 6.26 10.41
N LEU A 372 20.39 5.92 9.16
CA LEU A 372 21.10 4.69 8.83
C LEU A 372 22.54 4.68 9.39
N VAL A 373 23.25 5.80 9.31
CA VAL A 373 24.60 5.95 9.90
C VAL A 373 24.54 5.84 11.42
N ARG A 374 23.53 6.42 12.06
CA ARG A 374 23.35 6.32 13.52
C ARG A 374 23.03 4.89 13.96
N ALA A 375 22.20 4.19 13.21
CA ALA A 375 21.84 2.80 13.51
C ALA A 375 23.01 1.82 13.44
N GLN A 376 24.15 2.18 12.82
CA GLN A 376 25.34 1.35 12.83
C GLN A 376 25.83 1.01 14.24
N LYS A 377 25.62 1.87 15.23
CA LYS A 377 26.02 1.62 16.64
C LYS A 377 25.37 0.36 17.21
N SER A 378 24.15 0.03 16.77
CA SER A 378 23.46 -1.19 17.20
C SER A 378 24.14 -2.48 16.76
N LEU A 379 25.00 -2.40 15.73
CA LEU A 379 25.74 -3.56 15.22
C LEU A 379 26.93 -3.98 16.11
N ASP A 380 27.44 -3.13 16.97
CA ASP A 380 28.59 -3.45 17.82
C ASP A 380 28.33 -4.69 18.69
N GLY A 381 27.11 -4.76 19.27
CA GLY A 381 26.69 -5.93 20.06
C GLY A 381 26.58 -7.20 19.22
N VAL A 382 26.02 -7.07 17.99
CA VAL A 382 25.87 -8.19 17.05
C VAL A 382 27.23 -8.69 16.59
N LEU A 383 28.13 -7.80 16.15
CA LEU A 383 29.45 -8.13 15.66
C LEU A 383 30.33 -8.82 16.75
N ASN A 384 30.15 -8.42 18.02
CA ASN A 384 30.86 -9.05 19.13
C ASN A 384 30.30 -10.43 19.50
N SER A 385 29.09 -10.74 19.12
CA SER A 385 28.42 -12.05 19.37
C SER A 385 28.62 -13.06 18.23
N LEU A 386 29.21 -12.64 17.11
CA LEU A 386 29.34 -13.46 15.89
C LEU A 386 30.81 -13.70 15.56
N ASP A 387 31.07 -14.86 14.95
CA ASP A 387 32.41 -15.26 14.48
C ASP A 387 32.40 -15.62 12.98
N GLY A 388 33.59 -15.64 12.35
CA GLY A 388 33.79 -16.10 10.97
C GLY A 388 32.89 -15.37 9.94
N ASP A 389 32.30 -16.13 9.04
CA ASP A 389 31.56 -15.59 7.92
C ASP A 389 30.20 -15.00 8.33
N GLU A 390 29.63 -15.40 9.48
CA GLU A 390 28.43 -14.73 10.02
C GLU A 390 28.76 -13.29 10.44
N ARG A 391 29.89 -13.09 11.10
CA ARG A 391 30.37 -11.75 11.45
C ARG A 391 30.65 -10.91 10.21
N THR A 392 31.24 -11.52 9.17
CA THR A 392 31.45 -10.87 7.88
C THR A 392 30.13 -10.40 7.26
N GLY A 393 29.11 -11.24 7.28
CA GLY A 393 27.77 -10.88 6.80
C GLY A 393 27.18 -9.68 7.53
N ALA A 394 27.28 -9.63 8.85
CA ALA A 394 26.82 -8.49 9.64
C ALA A 394 27.62 -7.20 9.34
N ALA A 395 28.96 -7.32 9.17
CA ALA A 395 29.81 -6.19 8.84
C ALA A 395 29.52 -5.60 7.45
N ILE A 396 29.10 -6.42 6.47
CA ILE A 396 28.67 -5.97 5.13
C ILE A 396 27.48 -5.03 5.25
N VAL A 397 26.49 -5.35 6.08
CA VAL A 397 25.34 -4.47 6.31
C VAL A 397 25.79 -3.13 6.87
N GLY A 398 26.66 -3.14 7.89
CA GLY A 398 27.21 -1.92 8.47
C GLY A 398 27.86 -0.98 7.43
N LYS A 399 28.65 -1.55 6.50
CA LYS A 399 29.24 -0.78 5.39
C LYS A 399 28.18 -0.23 4.43
N ALA A 400 27.16 -1.03 4.11
CA ALA A 400 26.10 -0.61 3.19
C ALA A 400 25.30 0.59 3.71
N LEU A 401 25.15 0.73 5.03
CA LEU A 401 24.46 1.87 5.64
C LEU A 401 25.17 3.22 5.43
N ASP A 402 26.43 3.22 5.05
CA ASP A 402 27.19 4.43 4.71
C ASP A 402 26.87 4.99 3.32
N GLU A 403 26.43 4.12 2.40
CA GLU A 403 26.32 4.45 0.99
C GLU A 403 25.26 5.52 0.67
N PRO A 404 24.07 5.55 1.29
CA PRO A 404 23.09 6.60 1.02
C PRO A 404 23.62 8.02 1.25
N VAL A 405 24.35 8.27 2.35
CA VAL A 405 24.99 9.57 2.61
C VAL A 405 26.02 9.89 1.52
N LYS A 406 26.90 8.93 1.20
CA LYS A 406 27.96 9.14 0.21
C LYS A 406 27.38 9.50 -1.15
N ILE A 407 26.41 8.75 -1.65
CA ILE A 407 25.80 8.99 -2.97
C ILE A 407 25.08 10.33 -3.00
N ILE A 408 24.36 10.74 -1.96
CA ILE A 408 23.73 12.06 -1.89
C ILE A 408 24.77 13.17 -2.06
N VAL A 409 25.90 13.07 -1.35
CA VAL A 409 26.98 14.05 -1.41
C VAL A 409 27.70 14.03 -2.76
N GLU A 410 27.97 12.84 -3.31
CA GLU A 410 28.62 12.67 -4.60
C GLU A 410 27.77 13.22 -5.75
N ASN A 411 26.44 13.08 -5.68
CA ASN A 411 25.51 13.62 -6.68
C ASN A 411 25.57 15.16 -6.79
N VAL A 412 25.97 15.86 -5.74
CA VAL A 412 26.18 17.32 -5.78
C VAL A 412 27.65 17.70 -6.00
N GLY A 413 28.51 16.73 -6.33
CA GLY A 413 29.93 16.95 -6.61
C GLY A 413 30.81 17.08 -5.35
N GLY A 414 30.32 16.66 -4.18
CA GLY A 414 31.09 16.66 -2.94
C GLY A 414 31.81 15.34 -2.69
N GLU A 415 32.63 15.32 -1.62
CA GLU A 415 33.39 14.14 -1.19
C GLU A 415 32.60 13.37 -0.11
N GLY A 416 31.87 12.31 -0.51
CA GLY A 416 30.98 11.53 0.35
C GLY A 416 31.66 10.98 1.60
N ALA A 417 32.90 10.50 1.49
CA ALA A 417 33.65 9.96 2.62
C ALA A 417 33.99 11.01 3.70
N VAL A 418 34.28 12.25 3.29
CA VAL A 418 34.61 13.35 4.22
C VAL A 418 33.35 13.77 5.00
N VAL A 419 32.22 13.91 4.31
CA VAL A 419 30.94 14.25 4.96
C VAL A 419 30.49 13.13 5.89
N LEU A 420 30.63 11.87 5.49
CA LEU A 420 30.30 10.73 6.33
C LEU A 420 31.12 10.72 7.63
N ASP A 421 32.42 10.96 7.55
CA ASP A 421 33.30 11.04 8.73
C ASP A 421 32.92 12.18 9.67
N ALA A 422 32.59 13.34 9.08
CA ALA A 422 32.05 14.48 9.84
C ALA A 422 30.76 14.13 10.59
N ILE A 423 29.80 13.44 9.91
CA ILE A 423 28.56 12.98 10.54
C ILE A 423 28.83 11.98 11.66
N LYS A 424 29.71 11.01 11.46
CA LYS A 424 30.09 9.99 12.48
C LYS A 424 30.79 10.61 13.69
N SER A 425 31.53 11.69 13.52
CA SER A 425 32.26 12.38 14.59
C SER A 425 31.36 13.18 15.53
N GLN A 426 30.11 13.47 15.13
CA GLN A 426 29.15 14.23 15.94
C GLN A 426 28.17 13.27 16.62
N ASP A 427 27.87 13.56 17.90
CA ASP A 427 26.96 12.74 18.70
C ASP A 427 25.48 13.21 18.66
N LYS A 428 25.17 14.24 17.85
CA LYS A 428 23.81 14.74 17.69
C LYS A 428 23.02 13.82 16.76
N PRO A 429 21.87 13.30 17.18
CA PRO A 429 21.12 12.29 16.41
C PRO A 429 20.59 12.81 15.06
N ASP A 430 20.23 14.08 15.00
CA ASP A 430 19.62 14.79 13.85
C ASP A 430 20.59 15.66 13.06
N TRP A 431 21.88 15.65 13.42
CA TRP A 431 22.87 16.43 12.71
C TRP A 431 23.39 15.69 11.46
N GLY A 432 23.29 16.32 10.32
CA GLY A 432 23.63 15.77 9.04
C GLY A 432 24.11 16.82 8.04
N TYR A 433 24.09 16.48 6.75
CA TYR A 433 24.53 17.36 5.67
C TYR A 433 23.36 17.63 4.73
N ASP A 434 23.05 18.91 4.52
CA ASP A 434 22.12 19.40 3.52
C ASP A 434 22.86 19.57 2.20
N ALA A 435 22.65 18.64 1.26
CA ALA A 435 23.32 18.63 -0.02
C ALA A 435 22.86 19.76 -0.94
N GLU A 436 21.62 20.26 -0.81
CA GLU A 436 21.11 21.38 -1.58
C GLU A 436 21.80 22.69 -1.19
N ARG A 437 21.98 22.90 0.12
CA ARG A 437 22.65 24.09 0.69
C ARG A 437 24.16 23.94 0.81
N MET A 438 24.70 22.73 0.60
CA MET A 438 26.09 22.36 0.84
C MET A 438 26.58 22.74 2.26
N ALA A 439 25.76 22.45 3.28
CA ALA A 439 25.99 22.84 4.67
C ALA A 439 25.60 21.73 5.66
N TYR A 440 26.16 21.78 6.89
CA TYR A 440 25.79 20.87 7.96
C TYR A 440 24.69 21.43 8.84
#